data_f28752ab628ec1a02a67667257b3d11f
#
_entry.id   f28752ab628ec1a02a67667257b3d11f
#
_cell.length_a   1.000
_cell.length_b   1.000
_cell.length_c   1.000
_cell.angle_alpha   90.00
_cell.angle_beta   90.00
_cell.angle_gamma   90.00
#
_symmetry.space_group_name_H-M   'P 1'
#
loop_
_entity.id
_entity.type
_entity.pdbx_description
1 polymer ?
#
loop_
_entity_poly.entity_id
_entity_poly.type
_entity_poly.pdbx_seq_one_letter_code
_entity_poly.pdbx_strand_id
1 'polypeptide(L)'
;MANGNIDGPLSGQRFFLVGIGGSGMMPLATILAGRGATVEGSDRGLDQGRVPAKFAALEALGVRLFPQDGSGVVAAEQIVVASAAVEDSVADIVAATRLGCARMTRAQLLSELFNASDLRIGVAGTSGKSTVTGMIGWILHATGRDPTVMNGAVMTNFARPDAPFASALVGAYDKEGGDAFVSEVDESDGSIAFYRPSIAVLNNVSLDHKGLDELRQLFGDFARRAERVVANVGDAETAALVAGMDHVLTVAVEGTADLVAEALAPEPFAIGFDLVVRTPSPFGRFAPSSLSRREREGAPEERKGEGDERRRIRLAVPGRHNVANALAAIGAAMAAGVPGDEAARVIEGFTGLKRRFEKVGEAAGVTVIDDFGHNPDKIAATLDTLHAFPGRLLILFQPHGYGPLKVMRRELVESLAARLAPDDLLVLPDPVYFGGTVAREVTSADIVDDLRAYDRDARHVADRAEAAAMLVAEARAGDRIVVMGARDDTLSLLARDMLESLRAKT
;
A
#
# COMPACT_ATOMS: atom_id res chain seq x y z
N MET A 1 11.32 -32.24 -2.12
CA MET A 1 10.63 -30.95 -2.08
C MET A 1 9.37 -31.11 -2.94
N ALA A 2 8.22 -31.26 -2.31
CA ALA A 2 6.95 -31.36 -3.03
C ALA A 2 6.61 -29.95 -3.53
N ASN A 3 6.67 -29.72 -4.84
CA ASN A 3 6.08 -28.56 -5.49
C ASN A 3 4.57 -28.77 -5.41
N GLY A 4 3.94 -28.18 -4.39
CA GLY A 4 2.49 -28.09 -4.32
C GLY A 4 2.04 -27.03 -5.33
N ASN A 5 1.60 -27.48 -6.49
CA ASN A 5 0.94 -26.61 -7.45
C ASN A 5 -0.45 -26.27 -6.86
N ILE A 6 -0.70 -25.00 -6.56
CA ILE A 6 -2.00 -24.52 -6.01
C ILE A 6 -2.90 -24.17 -7.20
N ASP A 7 -3.21 -25.15 -8.05
CA ASP A 7 -4.16 -25.00 -9.14
C ASP A 7 -5.57 -25.42 -8.65
N GLY A 8 -6.47 -24.47 -8.48
CA GLY A 8 -7.87 -24.77 -8.17
C GLY A 8 -8.35 -24.28 -6.79
N PRO A 9 -9.57 -24.66 -6.40
CA PRO A 9 -10.13 -24.27 -5.10
C PRO A 9 -9.29 -24.82 -3.96
N LEU A 10 -9.03 -23.98 -2.94
CA LEU A 10 -8.20 -24.33 -1.78
C LEU A 10 -8.93 -25.20 -0.75
N SER A 11 -10.15 -25.63 -1.07
CA SER A 11 -10.95 -26.48 -0.20
C SER A 11 -10.22 -27.80 0.13
N GLY A 12 -10.10 -28.08 1.43
CA GLY A 12 -9.35 -29.24 1.92
C GLY A 12 -7.86 -28.98 2.23
N GLN A 13 -7.30 -27.87 1.81
CA GLN A 13 -5.95 -27.48 2.20
C GLN A 13 -5.96 -26.81 3.60
N ARG A 14 -4.92 -27.06 4.40
CA ARG A 14 -4.75 -26.50 5.74
C ARG A 14 -3.47 -25.67 5.79
N PHE A 15 -3.62 -24.40 6.10
CA PHE A 15 -2.49 -23.47 6.25
C PHE A 15 -2.34 -23.03 7.69
N PHE A 16 -1.12 -23.04 8.20
CA PHE A 16 -0.76 -22.43 9.46
C PHE A 16 0.17 -21.24 9.26
N LEU A 17 -0.31 -20.03 9.56
CA LEU A 17 0.40 -18.78 9.29
C LEU A 17 1.09 -18.27 10.56
N VAL A 18 2.42 -18.20 10.54
CA VAL A 18 3.23 -17.67 11.65
C VAL A 18 3.35 -16.16 11.54
N GLY A 19 2.91 -15.42 12.55
CA GLY A 19 2.79 -13.94 12.51
C GLY A 19 1.58 -13.49 11.71
N ILE A 20 0.42 -14.15 11.88
CA ILE A 20 -0.80 -13.99 11.09
C ILE A 20 -1.37 -12.56 11.13
N GLY A 21 -1.13 -11.79 12.19
CA GLY A 21 -1.54 -10.39 12.32
C GLY A 21 -0.67 -9.38 11.56
N GLY A 22 0.40 -9.82 10.91
CA GLY A 22 1.27 -8.94 10.12
C GLY A 22 0.57 -8.34 8.90
N SER A 23 0.99 -7.14 8.47
CA SER A 23 0.35 -6.39 7.37
C SER A 23 0.31 -7.15 6.03
N GLY A 24 1.24 -8.06 5.79
CA GLY A 24 1.22 -8.94 4.61
C GLY A 24 0.63 -10.32 4.86
N MET A 25 0.55 -10.78 6.13
CA MET A 25 0.02 -12.10 6.47
C MET A 25 -1.49 -12.09 6.65
N MET A 26 -2.03 -11.06 7.31
CA MET A 26 -3.47 -10.94 7.54
C MET A 26 -4.29 -10.90 6.23
N PRO A 27 -3.94 -10.07 5.21
CA PRO A 27 -4.65 -10.13 3.93
C PRO A 27 -4.49 -11.47 3.22
N LEU A 28 -3.33 -12.13 3.31
CA LEU A 28 -3.15 -13.48 2.78
C LEU A 28 -4.07 -14.50 3.48
N ALA A 29 -4.17 -14.45 4.81
CA ALA A 29 -5.10 -15.28 5.59
C ALA A 29 -6.56 -15.06 5.15
N THR A 30 -6.94 -13.80 4.91
CA THR A 30 -8.28 -13.44 4.42
C THR A 30 -8.56 -14.05 3.05
N ILE A 31 -7.61 -13.98 2.11
CA ILE A 31 -7.74 -14.57 0.77
C ILE A 31 -7.85 -16.10 0.85
N LEU A 32 -7.00 -16.75 1.65
CA LEU A 32 -7.03 -18.21 1.83
C LEU A 32 -8.37 -18.67 2.41
N ALA A 33 -8.84 -18.04 3.49
CA ALA A 33 -10.13 -18.36 4.11
C ALA A 33 -11.30 -18.12 3.14
N GLY A 34 -11.31 -16.99 2.44
CA GLY A 34 -12.33 -16.65 1.45
C GLY A 34 -12.36 -17.59 0.24
N ARG A 35 -11.23 -18.23 -0.09
CA ARG A 35 -11.12 -19.28 -1.12
C ARG A 35 -11.38 -20.71 -0.56
N GLY A 36 -11.84 -20.83 0.69
CA GLY A 36 -12.30 -22.09 1.28
C GLY A 36 -11.20 -22.94 1.94
N ALA A 37 -9.99 -22.43 2.12
CA ALA A 37 -8.97 -23.12 2.90
C ALA A 37 -9.28 -23.14 4.39
N THR A 38 -8.79 -24.15 5.11
CA THR A 38 -8.71 -24.12 6.57
C THR A 38 -7.50 -23.30 6.98
N VAL A 39 -7.74 -22.14 7.61
CA VAL A 39 -6.67 -21.23 8.03
C VAL A 39 -6.53 -21.23 9.55
N GLU A 40 -5.31 -21.43 9.98
CA GLU A 40 -4.87 -21.44 11.37
C GLU A 40 -3.64 -20.52 11.49
N GLY A 41 -3.34 -20.03 12.68
CA GLY A 41 -2.11 -19.25 12.83
C GLY A 41 -1.87 -18.73 14.23
N SER A 42 -0.69 -18.16 14.41
CA SER A 42 -0.20 -17.59 15.66
C SER A 42 0.35 -16.18 15.42
N ASP A 43 0.40 -15.38 16.48
CA ASP A 43 1.01 -14.06 16.43
C ASP A 43 1.48 -13.61 17.81
N ARG A 44 2.70 -13.09 17.90
CA ARG A 44 3.23 -12.50 19.14
C ARG A 44 2.37 -11.34 19.65
N GLY A 45 1.76 -10.57 18.75
CA GLY A 45 0.85 -9.47 19.11
C GLY A 45 -0.42 -9.99 19.79
N LEU A 46 -0.92 -11.16 19.38
CA LEU A 46 -2.03 -11.85 20.05
C LEU A 46 -1.63 -12.21 21.49
N ASP A 47 -0.48 -12.86 21.68
CA ASP A 47 0.01 -13.28 22.99
C ASP A 47 0.22 -12.10 23.94
N GLN A 48 0.55 -10.93 23.38
CA GLN A 48 0.75 -9.68 24.12
C GLN A 48 -0.53 -8.85 24.26
N GLY A 49 -1.68 -9.31 23.78
CA GLY A 49 -2.94 -8.57 23.81
C GLY A 49 -2.94 -7.27 22.98
N ARG A 50 -2.07 -7.16 21.96
CA ARG A 50 -1.98 -5.97 21.10
C ARG A 50 -3.06 -6.00 20.03
N VAL A 51 -3.72 -4.85 19.82
CA VAL A 51 -4.75 -4.67 18.78
C VAL A 51 -5.76 -5.84 18.71
N PRO A 52 -6.48 -6.16 19.80
CA PRO A 52 -7.34 -7.34 19.89
C PRO A 52 -8.42 -7.38 18.81
N ALA A 53 -8.90 -6.23 18.35
CA ALA A 53 -9.88 -6.12 17.27
C ALA A 53 -9.40 -6.74 15.94
N LYS A 54 -8.09 -6.76 15.68
CA LYS A 54 -7.50 -7.38 14.49
C LYS A 54 -7.67 -8.90 14.52
N PHE A 55 -7.41 -9.51 15.67
CA PHE A 55 -7.51 -10.96 15.86
C PHE A 55 -8.98 -11.41 15.90
N ALA A 56 -9.85 -10.64 16.53
CA ALA A 56 -11.29 -10.89 16.49
C ALA A 56 -11.84 -10.85 15.05
N ALA A 57 -11.33 -9.96 14.19
CA ALA A 57 -11.71 -9.93 12.77
C ALA A 57 -11.24 -11.20 12.02
N LEU A 58 -10.07 -11.75 12.33
CA LEU A 58 -9.63 -13.04 11.77
C LEU A 58 -10.50 -14.20 12.24
N GLU A 59 -10.85 -14.26 13.52
CA GLU A 59 -11.77 -15.29 14.07
C GLU A 59 -13.15 -15.22 13.41
N ALA A 60 -13.66 -14.01 13.15
CA ALA A 60 -14.93 -13.81 12.45
C ALA A 60 -14.91 -14.36 11.01
N LEU A 61 -13.73 -14.48 10.38
CA LEU A 61 -13.54 -15.14 9.08
C LEU A 61 -13.39 -16.67 9.19
N GLY A 62 -13.51 -17.25 10.40
CA GLY A 62 -13.33 -18.67 10.64
C GLY A 62 -11.87 -19.10 10.82
N VAL A 63 -10.95 -18.18 10.97
CA VAL A 63 -9.53 -18.47 11.25
C VAL A 63 -9.37 -18.93 12.69
N ARG A 64 -8.62 -20.00 12.93
CA ARG A 64 -8.31 -20.47 14.28
C ARG A 64 -6.97 -19.93 14.74
N LEU A 65 -6.96 -19.24 15.88
CA LEU A 65 -5.78 -18.61 16.44
C LEU A 65 -5.22 -19.44 17.60
N PHE A 66 -3.88 -19.48 17.69
CA PHE A 66 -3.13 -20.21 18.70
C PHE A 66 -2.03 -19.31 19.28
N PRO A 67 -1.57 -19.58 20.51
CA PRO A 67 -0.33 -18.99 21.01
C PRO A 67 0.85 -19.33 20.11
N GLN A 68 1.87 -18.45 20.05
CA GLN A 68 3.08 -18.68 19.26
C GLN A 68 4.09 -19.58 20.02
N ASP A 69 3.63 -20.71 20.52
CA ASP A 69 4.36 -21.67 21.33
C ASP A 69 4.54 -23.06 20.68
N GLY A 70 4.12 -23.21 19.44
CA GLY A 70 4.17 -24.46 18.68
C GLY A 70 2.96 -25.37 18.86
N SER A 71 2.04 -25.05 19.77
CA SER A 71 0.85 -25.89 20.08
C SER A 71 -0.16 -25.95 18.93
N GLY A 72 -0.19 -24.96 18.03
CA GLY A 72 -1.09 -24.91 16.89
C GLY A 72 -0.64 -25.77 15.70
N VAL A 73 0.63 -26.16 15.63
CA VAL A 73 1.16 -27.03 14.56
C VAL A 73 1.09 -28.47 15.03
N VAL A 74 0.04 -29.19 14.63
CA VAL A 74 -0.34 -30.49 15.19
C VAL A 74 -0.33 -31.65 14.18
N ALA A 75 -0.23 -31.37 12.89
CA ALA A 75 -0.34 -32.39 11.84
C ALA A 75 0.59 -32.09 10.66
N ALA A 76 1.18 -33.13 10.07
CA ALA A 76 2.12 -33.01 8.95
C ALA A 76 1.47 -32.44 7.65
N GLU A 77 0.14 -32.54 7.54
CA GLU A 77 -0.65 -32.05 6.42
C GLU A 77 -0.84 -30.52 6.46
N GLN A 78 -0.49 -29.84 7.57
CA GLN A 78 -0.49 -28.39 7.63
C GLN A 78 0.65 -27.81 6.79
N ILE A 79 0.33 -26.88 5.92
CA ILE A 79 1.34 -26.07 5.19
C ILE A 79 1.67 -24.87 6.08
N VAL A 80 2.90 -24.83 6.60
CA VAL A 80 3.33 -23.75 7.48
C VAL A 80 3.90 -22.59 6.68
N VAL A 81 3.31 -21.42 6.83
CA VAL A 81 3.65 -20.21 6.08
C VAL A 81 4.24 -19.17 7.02
N ALA A 82 5.42 -18.66 6.68
CA ALA A 82 6.09 -17.62 7.46
C ALA A 82 6.68 -16.54 6.57
N SER A 83 6.91 -15.33 7.10
CA SER A 83 7.73 -14.34 6.38
C SER A 83 9.20 -14.71 6.45
N ALA A 84 10.02 -14.19 5.53
CA ALA A 84 11.47 -14.41 5.53
C ALA A 84 12.18 -13.87 6.79
N ALA A 85 11.51 -12.98 7.55
CA ALA A 85 12.03 -12.42 8.80
C ALA A 85 11.78 -13.31 10.03
N VAL A 86 11.02 -14.41 9.90
CA VAL A 86 10.75 -15.35 11.01
C VAL A 86 11.91 -16.32 11.15
N GLU A 87 12.54 -16.30 12.32
CA GLU A 87 13.69 -17.15 12.63
C GLU A 87 13.28 -18.63 12.78
N ASP A 88 14.17 -19.54 12.42
CA ASP A 88 13.95 -20.98 12.58
C ASP A 88 13.83 -21.43 14.06
N SER A 89 14.21 -20.58 15.00
CA SER A 89 14.07 -20.79 16.45
C SER A 89 12.64 -20.55 16.98
N VAL A 90 11.75 -19.96 16.19
CA VAL A 90 10.34 -19.76 16.58
C VAL A 90 9.67 -21.11 16.80
N ALA A 91 8.94 -21.27 17.92
CA ALA A 91 8.38 -22.53 18.38
C ALA A 91 7.52 -23.24 17.32
N ASP A 92 6.71 -22.47 16.55
CA ASP A 92 5.89 -23.01 15.47
C ASP A 92 6.73 -23.58 14.32
N ILE A 93 7.85 -22.93 13.99
CA ILE A 93 8.79 -23.42 12.96
C ILE A 93 9.50 -24.68 13.44
N VAL A 94 9.89 -24.75 14.71
CA VAL A 94 10.46 -25.95 15.34
C VAL A 94 9.45 -27.10 15.30
N ALA A 95 8.17 -26.84 15.65
CA ALA A 95 7.10 -27.82 15.60
C ALA A 95 6.85 -28.33 14.17
N ALA A 96 6.81 -27.43 13.20
CA ALA A 96 6.67 -27.76 11.77
C ALA A 96 7.79 -28.69 11.27
N THR A 97 9.03 -28.36 11.62
CA THR A 97 10.20 -29.16 11.26
C THR A 97 10.14 -30.57 11.88
N ARG A 98 9.77 -30.65 13.17
CA ARG A 98 9.62 -31.92 13.90
C ARG A 98 8.55 -32.82 13.30
N LEU A 99 7.44 -32.26 12.83
CA LEU A 99 6.32 -32.99 12.23
C LEU A 99 6.50 -33.29 10.75
N GLY A 100 7.50 -32.70 10.10
CA GLY A 100 7.73 -32.83 8.66
C GLY A 100 6.71 -32.07 7.79
N CYS A 101 6.13 -30.98 8.33
CA CYS A 101 5.20 -30.13 7.58
C CYS A 101 5.87 -29.51 6.35
N ALA A 102 5.09 -29.34 5.26
CA ALA A 102 5.52 -28.50 4.15
C ALA A 102 5.66 -27.05 4.62
N ARG A 103 6.72 -26.37 4.18
CA ARG A 103 6.98 -24.96 4.54
C ARG A 103 7.05 -24.09 3.30
N MET A 104 6.40 -22.93 3.35
CA MET A 104 6.44 -21.91 2.32
C MET A 104 6.74 -20.56 2.93
N THR A 105 7.37 -19.67 2.17
CA THR A 105 7.38 -18.26 2.55
C THR A 105 6.06 -17.61 2.14
N ARG A 106 5.71 -16.50 2.84
CA ARG A 106 4.58 -15.64 2.44
C ARG A 106 4.64 -15.26 0.96
N ALA A 107 5.83 -14.89 0.50
CA ALA A 107 6.06 -14.45 -0.87
C ALA A 107 5.84 -15.59 -1.90
N GLN A 108 6.29 -16.80 -1.61
CA GLN A 108 6.03 -17.96 -2.46
C GLN A 108 4.54 -18.24 -2.57
N LEU A 109 3.83 -18.39 -1.45
CA LEU A 109 2.40 -18.69 -1.47
C LEU A 109 1.60 -17.59 -2.19
N LEU A 110 1.87 -16.30 -1.90
CA LEU A 110 1.19 -15.21 -2.55
C LEU A 110 1.44 -15.18 -4.05
N SER A 111 2.68 -15.40 -4.49
CA SER A 111 3.00 -15.44 -5.92
C SER A 111 2.38 -16.64 -6.64
N GLU A 112 2.24 -17.79 -5.98
CA GLU A 112 1.53 -18.95 -6.54
C GLU A 112 0.03 -18.65 -6.72
N LEU A 113 -0.63 -18.08 -5.70
CA LEU A 113 -2.04 -17.65 -5.81
C LEU A 113 -2.25 -16.60 -6.90
N PHE A 114 -1.34 -15.64 -7.01
CA PHE A 114 -1.37 -14.62 -8.05
C PHE A 114 -1.19 -15.24 -9.44
N ASN A 115 -0.19 -16.10 -9.62
CA ASN A 115 0.14 -16.71 -10.91
C ASN A 115 -0.92 -17.71 -11.39
N ALA A 116 -1.74 -18.26 -10.48
CA ALA A 116 -2.84 -19.17 -10.82
C ALA A 116 -4.08 -18.43 -11.37
N SER A 117 -4.16 -17.11 -11.20
CA SER A 117 -5.31 -16.31 -11.68
C SER A 117 -5.20 -15.99 -13.18
N ASP A 118 -6.35 -15.78 -13.84
CA ASP A 118 -6.40 -15.51 -15.28
C ASP A 118 -5.88 -14.10 -15.61
N LEU A 119 -6.37 -13.09 -14.90
CA LEU A 119 -5.94 -11.71 -15.04
C LEU A 119 -5.07 -11.31 -13.84
N ARG A 120 -3.80 -11.12 -14.06
CA ARG A 120 -2.78 -10.85 -13.04
C ARG A 120 -2.24 -9.44 -13.16
N ILE A 121 -2.65 -8.55 -12.24
CA ILE A 121 -2.20 -7.15 -12.23
C ILE A 121 -1.23 -6.96 -11.07
N GLY A 122 0.04 -6.84 -11.39
CA GLY A 122 1.11 -6.62 -10.41
C GLY A 122 1.54 -5.16 -10.37
N VAL A 123 1.54 -4.57 -9.19
CA VAL A 123 1.92 -3.16 -8.97
C VAL A 123 3.27 -3.09 -8.30
N ALA A 124 4.27 -2.59 -9.03
CA ALA A 124 5.64 -2.41 -8.59
C ALA A 124 6.05 -0.93 -8.58
N GLY A 125 7.10 -0.64 -7.83
CA GLY A 125 7.67 0.70 -7.68
C GLY A 125 8.11 0.96 -6.25
N THR A 126 9.02 1.87 -6.04
CA THR A 126 9.55 2.20 -4.72
C THR A 126 8.49 2.82 -3.81
N SER A 127 7.59 3.63 -4.39
CA SER A 127 6.51 4.31 -3.66
C SER A 127 5.17 4.19 -4.39
N GLY A 128 4.06 4.30 -3.63
CA GLY A 128 2.70 4.34 -4.17
C GLY A 128 2.06 2.96 -4.41
N LYS A 129 2.78 1.84 -4.28
CA LYS A 129 2.28 0.48 -4.53
C LYS A 129 0.89 0.22 -3.94
N SER A 130 0.74 0.39 -2.62
CA SER A 130 -0.55 0.15 -1.94
C SER A 130 -1.67 1.05 -2.45
N THR A 131 -1.37 2.34 -2.71
CA THR A 131 -2.39 3.28 -3.21
C THR A 131 -2.85 2.91 -4.62
N VAL A 132 -1.91 2.60 -5.52
CA VAL A 132 -2.24 2.16 -6.90
C VAL A 132 -3.03 0.85 -6.87
N THR A 133 -2.59 -0.14 -6.06
CA THR A 133 -3.31 -1.42 -5.87
C THR A 133 -4.73 -1.20 -5.36
N GLY A 134 -4.92 -0.32 -4.36
CA GLY A 134 -6.24 0.02 -3.86
C GLY A 134 -7.12 0.74 -4.88
N MET A 135 -6.56 1.66 -5.66
CA MET A 135 -7.26 2.36 -6.75
C MET A 135 -7.68 1.40 -7.87
N ILE A 136 -6.80 0.49 -8.31
CA ILE A 136 -7.14 -0.54 -9.31
C ILE A 136 -8.24 -1.44 -8.77
N GLY A 137 -8.10 -1.93 -7.52
CA GLY A 137 -9.10 -2.76 -6.86
C GLY A 137 -10.46 -2.08 -6.81
N TRP A 138 -10.49 -0.78 -6.47
CA TRP A 138 -11.71 0.02 -6.46
C TRP A 138 -12.32 0.16 -7.86
N ILE A 139 -11.53 0.52 -8.89
CA ILE A 139 -12.04 0.67 -10.25
C ILE A 139 -12.65 -0.65 -10.75
N LEU A 140 -11.94 -1.77 -10.61
CA LEU A 140 -12.42 -3.07 -11.04
C LEU A 140 -13.70 -3.48 -10.29
N HIS A 141 -13.75 -3.27 -8.97
CA HIS A 141 -14.94 -3.55 -8.17
C HIS A 141 -16.14 -2.69 -8.60
N ALA A 142 -15.93 -1.37 -8.71
CA ALA A 142 -16.99 -0.42 -9.06
C ALA A 142 -17.52 -0.59 -10.50
N THR A 143 -16.75 -1.27 -11.37
CA THR A 143 -17.13 -1.66 -12.73
C THR A 143 -17.60 -3.11 -12.85
N GLY A 144 -17.89 -3.78 -11.72
CA GLY A 144 -18.51 -5.12 -11.66
C GLY A 144 -17.59 -6.30 -11.96
N ARG A 145 -16.26 -6.12 -11.90
CA ARG A 145 -15.28 -7.17 -12.22
C ARG A 145 -14.84 -8.04 -11.05
N ASP A 146 -15.28 -7.73 -9.84
CA ASP A 146 -15.13 -8.55 -8.63
C ASP A 146 -13.69 -9.11 -8.41
N PRO A 147 -12.64 -8.26 -8.31
CA PRO A 147 -11.27 -8.74 -8.22
C PRO A 147 -10.91 -9.28 -6.84
N THR A 148 -9.97 -10.23 -6.77
CA THR A 148 -9.19 -10.47 -5.57
C THR A 148 -8.12 -9.38 -5.48
N VAL A 149 -8.00 -8.72 -4.32
CA VAL A 149 -7.02 -7.67 -4.09
C VAL A 149 -6.17 -8.00 -2.87
N MET A 150 -4.87 -8.00 -3.03
CA MET A 150 -3.89 -8.11 -1.93
C MET A 150 -3.19 -6.76 -1.73
N ASN A 151 -3.44 -6.11 -0.60
CA ASN A 151 -2.91 -4.78 -0.28
C ASN A 151 -2.21 -4.78 1.09
N GLY A 152 -1.11 -4.05 1.22
CA GLY A 152 -0.40 -3.87 2.49
C GLY A 152 -1.06 -2.85 3.44
N ALA A 153 -2.12 -2.18 3.00
CA ALA A 153 -2.85 -1.20 3.78
C ALA A 153 -4.36 -1.45 3.73
N VAL A 154 -5.09 -0.98 4.73
CA VAL A 154 -6.55 -1.10 4.78
C VAL A 154 -7.17 -0.14 3.77
N MET A 155 -7.96 -0.68 2.85
CA MET A 155 -8.69 0.07 1.82
C MET A 155 -10.00 0.62 2.40
N THR A 156 -10.11 1.95 2.52
CA THR A 156 -11.26 2.60 3.19
C THR A 156 -12.59 2.37 2.48
N ASN A 157 -12.58 2.21 1.16
CA ASN A 157 -13.76 1.86 0.36
C ASN A 157 -14.40 0.52 0.75
N PHE A 158 -13.61 -0.41 1.29
CA PHE A 158 -14.05 -1.77 1.64
C PHE A 158 -14.10 -2.00 3.15
N ALA A 159 -13.56 -1.06 3.96
CA ALA A 159 -13.63 -1.15 5.41
C ALA A 159 -15.05 -0.86 5.90
N ARG A 160 -15.58 -1.76 6.72
CA ARG A 160 -16.90 -1.68 7.34
C ARG A 160 -16.80 -1.97 8.84
N PRO A 161 -17.82 -1.65 9.64
CA PRO A 161 -17.80 -1.97 11.08
C PRO A 161 -17.59 -3.46 11.37
N ASP A 162 -18.14 -4.36 10.53
CA ASP A 162 -17.97 -5.81 10.59
C ASP A 162 -16.67 -6.31 9.93
N ALA A 163 -16.01 -5.51 9.08
CA ALA A 163 -14.75 -5.80 8.41
C ALA A 163 -13.79 -4.60 8.43
N PRO A 164 -13.33 -4.15 9.62
CA PRO A 164 -12.57 -2.90 9.75
C PRO A 164 -11.13 -2.97 9.21
N PHE A 165 -10.61 -4.18 8.94
CA PHE A 165 -9.25 -4.44 8.46
C PHE A 165 -9.23 -4.93 7.01
N ALA A 166 -9.97 -4.26 6.11
CA ALA A 166 -10.09 -4.61 4.71
C ALA A 166 -8.78 -4.33 3.92
N SER A 167 -7.72 -5.06 4.20
CA SER A 167 -6.46 -5.08 3.45
C SER A 167 -6.44 -6.14 2.34
N ALA A 168 -7.50 -6.96 2.24
CA ALA A 168 -7.78 -7.82 1.11
C ALA A 168 -9.24 -7.68 0.68
N LEU A 169 -9.49 -7.91 -0.61
CA LEU A 169 -10.79 -8.19 -1.17
C LEU A 169 -10.70 -9.59 -1.79
N VAL A 170 -11.73 -10.41 -1.60
CA VAL A 170 -11.77 -11.75 -2.18
C VAL A 170 -12.83 -11.75 -3.25
N GLY A 171 -12.41 -11.81 -4.50
CA GLY A 171 -13.28 -11.92 -5.66
C GLY A 171 -13.78 -13.36 -5.86
N ALA A 172 -14.82 -13.51 -6.69
CA ALA A 172 -15.33 -14.83 -7.00
C ALA A 172 -14.39 -15.57 -7.95
N TYR A 173 -13.94 -16.74 -7.53
CA TYR A 173 -13.00 -17.60 -8.26
C TYR A 173 -13.61 -18.35 -9.45
N ASP A 174 -14.95 -18.55 -9.47
CA ASP A 174 -15.65 -19.42 -10.42
C ASP A 174 -16.56 -18.69 -11.42
N LYS A 175 -16.34 -17.40 -11.69
CA LYS A 175 -17.21 -16.64 -12.61
C LYS A 175 -16.81 -16.87 -14.09
N GLU A 176 -17.82 -16.96 -14.95
CA GLU A 176 -17.67 -16.76 -16.40
C GLU A 176 -17.06 -15.36 -16.62
N GLY A 177 -15.80 -15.26 -16.99
CA GLY A 177 -15.07 -14.00 -17.17
C GLY A 177 -13.67 -14.00 -16.55
N GLY A 178 -13.33 -15.08 -15.84
CA GLY A 178 -12.00 -15.28 -15.25
C GLY A 178 -11.79 -14.62 -13.88
N ASP A 179 -10.81 -15.12 -13.14
CA ASP A 179 -10.37 -14.59 -11.84
C ASP A 179 -9.37 -13.46 -12.05
N ALA A 180 -9.66 -12.28 -11.52
CA ALA A 180 -8.74 -11.14 -11.52
C ALA A 180 -8.02 -11.01 -10.17
N PHE A 181 -6.69 -10.99 -10.17
CA PHE A 181 -5.88 -10.78 -8.97
C PHE A 181 -5.04 -9.50 -9.10
N VAL A 182 -5.23 -8.57 -8.19
CA VAL A 182 -4.46 -7.34 -8.08
C VAL A 182 -3.59 -7.42 -6.84
N SER A 183 -2.27 -7.30 -6.99
CA SER A 183 -1.33 -7.37 -5.88
C SER A 183 -0.25 -6.31 -5.98
N GLU A 184 0.08 -5.71 -4.84
CA GLU A 184 1.37 -5.03 -4.75
C GLU A 184 2.50 -6.08 -4.76
N VAL A 185 3.59 -5.73 -5.44
CA VAL A 185 4.75 -6.61 -5.63
C VAL A 185 5.95 -5.96 -4.96
N ASP A 186 6.54 -6.68 -4.01
CA ASP A 186 7.66 -6.18 -3.20
C ASP A 186 9.00 -6.55 -3.85
N GLU A 187 9.86 -5.56 -4.03
CA GLU A 187 11.21 -5.70 -4.53
C GLU A 187 12.24 -5.95 -3.43
N SER A 188 11.92 -5.58 -2.17
CA SER A 188 12.88 -5.53 -1.06
C SER A 188 13.42 -6.90 -0.68
N ASP A 189 12.58 -7.93 -0.71
CA ASP A 189 12.93 -9.32 -0.40
C ASP A 189 13.25 -10.17 -1.66
N GLY A 190 13.24 -9.55 -2.84
CA GLY A 190 13.48 -10.22 -4.12
C GLY A 190 12.30 -11.05 -4.64
N SER A 191 11.16 -11.05 -3.94
CA SER A 191 9.98 -11.82 -4.32
C SER A 191 9.35 -11.40 -5.64
N ILE A 192 9.60 -10.19 -6.10
CA ILE A 192 9.21 -9.70 -7.45
C ILE A 192 9.57 -10.68 -8.57
N ALA A 193 10.65 -11.47 -8.39
CA ALA A 193 11.09 -12.45 -9.36
C ALA A 193 10.11 -13.64 -9.56
N PHE A 194 9.23 -13.89 -8.58
CA PHE A 194 8.25 -15.00 -8.63
C PHE A 194 6.99 -14.65 -9.40
N TYR A 195 6.69 -13.35 -9.57
CA TYR A 195 5.47 -12.90 -10.20
C TYR A 195 5.53 -12.94 -11.73
N ARG A 196 4.41 -13.36 -12.34
CA ARG A 196 4.20 -13.42 -13.80
C ARG A 196 2.93 -12.62 -14.15
N PRO A 197 3.01 -11.29 -14.18
CA PRO A 197 1.83 -10.48 -14.41
C PRO A 197 1.34 -10.56 -15.87
N SER A 198 0.04 -10.50 -16.08
CA SER A 198 -0.55 -10.15 -17.39
C SER A 198 -0.36 -8.65 -17.63
N ILE A 199 -0.53 -7.85 -16.56
CA ILE A 199 -0.34 -6.41 -16.58
C ILE A 199 0.65 -6.03 -15.48
N ALA A 200 1.81 -5.47 -15.84
CA ALA A 200 2.75 -4.87 -14.93
C ALA A 200 2.52 -3.37 -14.82
N VAL A 201 2.41 -2.85 -13.60
CA VAL A 201 2.35 -1.41 -13.35
C VAL A 201 3.66 -0.97 -12.70
N LEU A 202 4.39 -0.06 -13.37
CA LEU A 202 5.61 0.55 -12.85
C LEU A 202 5.32 2.01 -12.48
N ASN A 203 5.32 2.29 -11.17
CA ASN A 203 4.94 3.61 -10.68
C ASN A 203 6.13 4.59 -10.59
N ASN A 204 7.24 4.16 -10.00
CA ASN A 204 8.49 4.94 -9.88
C ASN A 204 9.65 4.04 -9.45
N VAL A 205 10.88 4.51 -9.69
CA VAL A 205 12.11 3.84 -9.25
C VAL A 205 13.01 4.87 -8.57
N SER A 206 13.19 4.73 -7.27
CA SER A 206 14.11 5.57 -6.48
C SER A 206 14.89 4.73 -5.48
N LEU A 207 16.00 5.26 -4.97
CA LEU A 207 16.78 4.59 -3.94
C LEU A 207 15.90 4.34 -2.69
N ASP A 208 15.87 3.09 -2.24
CA ASP A 208 15.24 2.71 -0.98
C ASP A 208 16.13 1.67 -0.27
N HIS A 209 15.75 0.39 -0.27
CA HIS A 209 16.49 -0.67 0.43
C HIS A 209 17.60 -1.32 -0.41
N LYS A 210 17.61 -1.10 -1.72
CA LYS A 210 18.53 -1.68 -2.71
C LYS A 210 19.22 -0.61 -3.56
N GLY A 211 20.36 -0.94 -4.13
CA GLY A 211 21.05 -0.08 -5.09
C GLY A 211 20.23 0.13 -6.37
N LEU A 212 20.39 1.30 -7.00
CA LEU A 212 19.60 1.69 -8.17
C LEU A 212 19.74 0.71 -9.34
N ASP A 213 20.94 0.16 -9.57
CA ASP A 213 21.19 -0.80 -10.66
C ASP A 213 20.46 -2.13 -10.41
N GLU A 214 20.42 -2.60 -9.15
CA GLU A 214 19.64 -3.79 -8.78
C GLU A 214 18.13 -3.54 -8.97
N LEU A 215 17.64 -2.37 -8.57
CA LEU A 215 16.23 -1.99 -8.77
C LEU A 215 15.87 -1.91 -10.25
N ARG A 216 16.75 -1.31 -11.09
CA ARG A 216 16.58 -1.27 -12.55
C ARG A 216 16.44 -2.68 -13.13
N GLN A 217 17.29 -3.60 -12.68
CA GLN A 217 17.23 -4.99 -13.15
C GLN A 217 15.93 -5.66 -12.71
N LEU A 218 15.57 -5.60 -11.43
CA LEU A 218 14.36 -6.24 -10.88
C LEU A 218 13.09 -5.73 -11.55
N PHE A 219 12.92 -4.41 -11.65
CA PHE A 219 11.73 -3.81 -12.27
C PHE A 219 11.71 -4.02 -13.79
N GLY A 220 12.87 -3.94 -14.45
CA GLY A 220 12.98 -4.25 -15.88
C GLY A 220 12.63 -5.69 -16.20
N ASP A 221 13.09 -6.65 -15.38
CA ASP A 221 12.74 -8.07 -15.55
C ASP A 221 11.26 -8.32 -15.27
N PHE A 222 10.67 -7.65 -14.30
CA PHE A 222 9.25 -7.72 -14.01
C PHE A 222 8.40 -7.20 -15.18
N ALA A 223 8.74 -6.03 -15.73
CA ALA A 223 8.06 -5.46 -16.89
C ALA A 223 8.16 -6.37 -18.13
N ARG A 224 9.35 -6.91 -18.43
CA ARG A 224 9.54 -7.78 -19.59
C ARG A 224 8.77 -9.10 -19.54
N ARG A 225 8.38 -9.57 -18.34
CA ARG A 225 7.55 -10.78 -18.17
C ARG A 225 6.07 -10.54 -18.41
N ALA A 226 5.62 -9.27 -18.40
CA ALA A 226 4.23 -8.92 -18.55
C ALA A 226 3.81 -8.92 -20.03
N GLU A 227 2.55 -9.24 -20.28
CA GLU A 227 1.93 -9.09 -21.59
C GLU A 227 1.69 -7.61 -21.94
N ARG A 228 1.44 -6.78 -20.90
CA ARG A 228 1.19 -5.34 -21.00
C ARG A 228 1.89 -4.61 -19.86
N VAL A 229 2.36 -3.41 -20.12
CA VAL A 229 2.99 -2.56 -19.11
C VAL A 229 2.26 -1.23 -19.03
N VAL A 230 2.02 -0.76 -17.82
CA VAL A 230 1.59 0.63 -17.54
C VAL A 230 2.73 1.31 -16.80
N ALA A 231 3.28 2.37 -17.36
CA ALA A 231 4.49 2.99 -16.86
C ALA A 231 4.31 4.50 -16.62
N ASN A 232 4.64 4.95 -15.42
CA ASN A 232 4.70 6.38 -15.12
C ASN A 232 6.02 6.96 -15.67
N VAL A 233 5.95 7.51 -16.88
CA VAL A 233 7.11 8.14 -17.56
C VAL A 233 7.41 9.56 -17.07
N GLY A 234 6.63 10.08 -16.12
CA GLY A 234 7.00 11.25 -15.34
C GLY A 234 8.17 10.99 -14.37
N ASP A 235 8.44 9.71 -14.07
CA ASP A 235 9.65 9.25 -13.40
C ASP A 235 10.71 8.86 -14.44
N ALA A 236 11.88 9.49 -14.37
CA ALA A 236 12.94 9.34 -15.37
C ALA A 236 13.49 7.90 -15.44
N GLU A 237 13.62 7.23 -14.30
CA GLU A 237 14.09 5.85 -14.24
C GLU A 237 13.07 4.88 -14.85
N THR A 238 11.80 5.05 -14.52
CA THR A 238 10.72 4.26 -15.14
C THR A 238 10.65 4.49 -16.65
N ALA A 239 10.77 5.75 -17.11
CA ALA A 239 10.82 6.07 -18.53
C ALA A 239 11.99 5.37 -19.24
N ALA A 240 13.17 5.35 -18.63
CA ALA A 240 14.34 4.68 -19.19
C ALA A 240 14.16 3.16 -19.23
N LEU A 241 13.53 2.56 -18.22
CA LEU A 241 13.29 1.11 -18.16
C LEU A 241 12.36 0.59 -19.26
N VAL A 242 11.36 1.39 -19.65
CA VAL A 242 10.37 0.97 -20.66
C VAL A 242 10.70 1.45 -22.06
N ALA A 243 11.77 2.23 -22.23
CA ALA A 243 12.20 2.74 -23.52
C ALA A 243 12.46 1.56 -24.50
N GLY A 244 11.74 1.56 -25.62
CA GLY A 244 11.84 0.51 -26.66
C GLY A 244 11.11 -0.79 -26.32
N MET A 245 10.33 -0.85 -25.25
CA MET A 245 9.40 -1.97 -25.02
C MET A 245 8.12 -1.79 -25.83
N ASP A 246 7.63 -2.90 -26.40
CA ASP A 246 6.31 -2.95 -27.01
C ASP A 246 5.21 -3.08 -25.92
N HIS A 247 3.98 -2.72 -26.28
CA HIS A 247 2.80 -2.90 -25.41
C HIS A 247 2.87 -2.12 -24.07
N VAL A 248 3.44 -0.93 -24.09
CA VAL A 248 3.49 0.01 -22.95
C VAL A 248 2.43 1.09 -23.12
N LEU A 249 1.61 1.26 -22.08
CA LEU A 249 0.80 2.47 -21.89
C LEU A 249 1.54 3.40 -20.94
N THR A 250 1.83 4.58 -21.41
CA THR A 250 2.56 5.59 -20.65
C THR A 250 1.60 6.52 -19.92
N VAL A 251 1.96 6.90 -18.69
CA VAL A 251 1.19 7.89 -17.92
C VAL A 251 2.14 8.97 -17.39
N ALA A 252 1.67 10.21 -17.27
CA ALA A 252 2.46 11.30 -16.69
C ALA A 252 1.56 12.38 -16.09
N VAL A 253 2.01 12.98 -14.99
CA VAL A 253 1.45 14.24 -14.49
C VAL A 253 2.18 15.36 -15.20
N GLU A 254 1.50 16.02 -16.14
CA GLU A 254 2.08 16.97 -17.12
C GLU A 254 3.09 16.30 -18.09
N GLY A 255 3.41 16.92 -19.17
CA GLY A 255 4.36 16.41 -20.16
C GLY A 255 3.71 15.56 -21.28
N THR A 256 4.43 14.54 -21.77
CA THR A 256 4.02 13.73 -22.92
C THR A 256 3.88 12.27 -22.53
N ALA A 257 2.66 11.74 -22.61
CA ALA A 257 2.32 10.34 -22.35
C ALA A 257 0.97 10.01 -23.00
N ASP A 258 0.55 8.75 -23.00
CA ASP A 258 -0.76 8.33 -23.51
C ASP A 258 -1.90 8.83 -22.61
N LEU A 259 -1.71 8.78 -21.28
CA LEU A 259 -2.60 9.39 -20.31
C LEU A 259 -1.86 10.52 -19.57
N VAL A 260 -2.41 11.71 -19.61
CA VAL A 260 -1.79 12.89 -18.99
C VAL A 260 -2.79 13.55 -18.03
N ALA A 261 -2.31 13.96 -16.87
CA ALA A 261 -3.05 14.86 -16.00
C ALA A 261 -2.54 16.29 -16.21
N GLU A 262 -3.45 17.19 -16.52
CA GLU A 262 -3.18 18.62 -16.71
C GLU A 262 -4.06 19.47 -15.77
N ALA A 263 -3.81 20.77 -15.66
CA ALA A 263 -4.61 21.72 -14.89
C ALA A 263 -4.90 21.26 -13.45
N LEU A 264 -3.85 20.89 -12.72
CA LEU A 264 -3.96 20.46 -11.35
C LEU A 264 -4.57 21.57 -10.47
N ALA A 265 -5.56 21.21 -9.67
CA ALA A 265 -6.23 22.08 -8.70
C ALA A 265 -6.18 21.44 -7.31
N PRO A 266 -5.13 21.68 -6.52
CA PRO A 266 -5.00 21.15 -5.17
C PRO A 266 -6.09 21.69 -4.23
N GLU A 267 -6.59 20.81 -3.35
CA GLU A 267 -7.48 21.08 -2.23
C GLU A 267 -6.87 20.46 -0.96
N PRO A 268 -7.25 20.89 0.28
CA PRO A 268 -6.64 20.36 1.52
C PRO A 268 -6.71 18.84 1.67
N PHE A 269 -7.78 18.20 1.18
CA PHE A 269 -8.01 16.74 1.27
C PHE A 269 -8.49 16.15 -0.05
N ALA A 270 -8.22 16.83 -1.16
CA ALA A 270 -8.56 16.35 -2.49
C ALA A 270 -7.63 16.99 -3.52
N ILE A 271 -7.70 16.54 -4.76
CA ILE A 271 -7.04 17.20 -5.88
C ILE A 271 -7.87 17.04 -7.15
N GLY A 272 -8.13 18.16 -7.84
CA GLY A 272 -8.74 18.15 -9.16
C GLY A 272 -7.68 18.16 -10.26
N PHE A 273 -7.97 17.53 -11.40
CA PHE A 273 -7.13 17.60 -12.60
C PHE A 273 -7.95 17.27 -13.85
N ASP A 274 -7.47 17.65 -15.00
CA ASP A 274 -8.01 17.24 -16.29
C ASP A 274 -7.24 16.01 -16.78
N LEU A 275 -7.91 14.85 -16.89
CA LEU A 275 -7.38 13.69 -17.57
C LEU A 275 -7.47 13.91 -19.08
N VAL A 276 -6.36 13.77 -19.77
CA VAL A 276 -6.25 13.78 -21.22
C VAL A 276 -5.83 12.39 -21.69
N VAL A 277 -6.66 11.76 -22.51
CA VAL A 277 -6.36 10.50 -23.19
C VAL A 277 -5.97 10.82 -24.63
N ARG A 278 -4.70 10.57 -24.98
CA ARG A 278 -4.21 10.83 -26.33
C ARG A 278 -4.55 9.69 -27.27
N THR A 279 -5.04 10.01 -28.46
CA THR A 279 -5.34 9.01 -29.49
C THR A 279 -4.36 9.14 -30.67
N PRO A 280 -3.95 7.99 -31.30
CA PRO A 280 -4.35 6.64 -30.97
C PRO A 280 -3.66 6.13 -29.70
N SER A 281 -4.44 5.66 -28.74
CA SER A 281 -3.88 4.94 -27.61
C SER A 281 -3.27 3.61 -28.08
N PRO A 282 -2.11 3.17 -27.55
CA PRO A 282 -1.53 1.86 -27.89
C PRO A 282 -2.49 0.70 -27.56
N PHE A 283 -3.52 0.94 -26.74
CA PHE A 283 -4.58 -0.01 -26.43
C PHE A 283 -5.88 0.16 -27.25
N GLY A 284 -5.95 1.07 -28.20
CA GLY A 284 -7.10 1.23 -29.11
C GLY A 284 -7.43 0.00 -29.99
N ARG A 285 -6.67 -1.10 -29.84
CA ARG A 285 -6.89 -2.40 -30.48
C ARG A 285 -7.13 -3.54 -29.50
N PHE A 286 -7.19 -3.28 -28.21
CA PHE A 286 -7.46 -4.31 -27.21
C PHE A 286 -8.97 -4.46 -26.92
N ALA A 287 -9.73 -4.85 -27.94
CA ALA A 287 -10.94 -5.61 -27.68
C ALA A 287 -10.51 -6.94 -27.01
N PRO A 288 -11.21 -7.43 -25.95
CA PRO A 288 -10.88 -8.71 -25.34
C PRO A 288 -10.86 -9.80 -26.42
N SER A 289 -9.80 -10.62 -26.38
CA SER A 289 -9.63 -11.76 -27.30
C SER A 289 -10.74 -12.81 -27.17
N SER A 290 -11.62 -12.68 -26.19
CA SER A 290 -12.77 -13.54 -25.90
C SER A 290 -14.08 -13.16 -26.59
N LEU A 291 -14.16 -12.05 -27.31
CA LEU A 291 -15.35 -11.77 -28.12
C LEU A 291 -15.39 -12.72 -29.31
N SER A 292 -16.45 -13.51 -29.39
CA SER A 292 -16.69 -14.41 -30.49
C SER A 292 -16.75 -13.65 -31.81
N ARG A 293 -16.44 -14.34 -32.94
CA ARG A 293 -16.45 -13.72 -34.27
C ARG A 293 -17.79 -13.05 -34.63
N ARG A 294 -18.90 -13.49 -34.01
CA ARG A 294 -20.26 -12.92 -34.17
C ARG A 294 -20.45 -11.57 -33.46
N GLU A 295 -19.76 -11.34 -32.36
CA GLU A 295 -19.85 -10.08 -31.61
C GLU A 295 -19.01 -8.97 -32.23
N ARG A 296 -18.03 -9.32 -33.08
CA ARG A 296 -17.22 -8.34 -33.86
C ARG A 296 -17.94 -7.79 -35.08
N GLU A 297 -18.94 -8.51 -35.62
CA GLU A 297 -19.71 -8.09 -36.81
C GLU A 297 -20.87 -7.14 -36.48
N GLY A 298 -21.18 -6.93 -35.19
CA GLY A 298 -22.25 -6.05 -34.71
C GLY A 298 -21.78 -4.80 -33.97
N ALA A 299 -20.46 -4.58 -33.84
CA ALA A 299 -19.92 -3.36 -33.22
C ALA A 299 -20.19 -2.14 -34.11
N PRO A 300 -20.72 -1.02 -33.58
CA PRO A 300 -20.92 0.18 -34.36
C PRO A 300 -19.58 0.67 -34.91
N GLU A 301 -19.59 1.10 -36.20
CA GLU A 301 -18.44 1.72 -36.85
C GLU A 301 -17.84 2.82 -35.96
N GLU A 302 -16.51 2.75 -35.80
CA GLU A 302 -15.71 3.72 -35.04
C GLU A 302 -16.11 5.15 -35.43
N ARG A 303 -16.62 5.92 -34.46
CA ARG A 303 -16.69 7.36 -34.59
C ARG A 303 -15.23 7.87 -34.69
N LYS A 304 -14.81 8.26 -35.89
CA LYS A 304 -13.61 9.05 -36.10
C LYS A 304 -13.79 10.39 -35.40
N GLY A 305 -13.39 10.48 -34.14
CA GLY A 305 -13.14 11.72 -33.42
C GLY A 305 -11.64 11.98 -33.48
N GLU A 306 -11.18 12.84 -34.37
CA GLU A 306 -9.81 13.37 -34.35
C GLU A 306 -9.73 14.40 -33.22
N GLY A 307 -9.25 13.96 -32.02
CA GLY A 307 -8.99 14.85 -30.88
C GLY A 307 -8.76 14.07 -29.58
N ASP A 308 -7.92 14.62 -28.73
CA ASP A 308 -7.69 14.08 -27.38
C ASP A 308 -8.99 14.12 -26.56
N GLU A 309 -9.35 13.02 -25.92
CA GLU A 309 -10.47 12.98 -24.99
C GLU A 309 -10.06 13.64 -23.66
N ARG A 310 -10.89 14.56 -23.16
CA ARG A 310 -10.64 15.29 -21.90
C ARG A 310 -11.77 15.07 -20.92
N ARG A 311 -11.40 14.83 -19.64
CA ARG A 311 -12.34 14.70 -18.55
C ARG A 311 -11.81 15.32 -17.26
N ARG A 312 -12.61 16.16 -16.60
CA ARG A 312 -12.32 16.66 -15.26
C ARG A 312 -12.51 15.53 -14.25
N ILE A 313 -11.52 15.33 -13.37
CA ILE A 313 -11.54 14.37 -12.27
C ILE A 313 -11.27 15.12 -10.96
N ARG A 314 -11.97 14.74 -9.91
CA ARG A 314 -11.69 15.16 -8.54
C ARG A 314 -11.44 13.96 -7.66
N LEU A 315 -10.19 13.74 -7.27
CA LEU A 315 -9.80 12.68 -6.32
C LEU A 315 -10.06 13.13 -4.89
N ALA A 316 -10.65 12.25 -4.07
CA ALA A 316 -10.84 12.46 -2.63
C ALA A 316 -9.56 12.11 -1.80
N VAL A 317 -8.40 12.12 -2.43
CA VAL A 317 -7.08 12.01 -1.80
C VAL A 317 -6.17 13.10 -2.37
N PRO A 318 -5.44 13.85 -1.52
CA PRO A 318 -4.68 15.02 -1.96
C PRO A 318 -3.30 14.65 -2.51
N GLY A 319 -2.67 15.61 -3.15
CA GLY A 319 -1.27 15.56 -3.56
C GLY A 319 -1.04 15.11 -5.00
N ARG A 320 -0.05 15.75 -5.64
CA ARG A 320 0.37 15.47 -7.03
C ARG A 320 0.75 14.00 -7.24
N HIS A 321 1.38 13.36 -6.24
CA HIS A 321 1.74 11.95 -6.30
C HIS A 321 0.52 11.02 -6.41
N ASN A 322 -0.63 11.39 -5.80
CA ASN A 322 -1.87 10.63 -5.93
C ASN A 322 -2.52 10.81 -7.31
N VAL A 323 -2.26 11.92 -8.00
CA VAL A 323 -2.65 12.06 -9.41
C VAL A 323 -1.86 11.06 -10.28
N ALA A 324 -0.54 10.93 -10.08
CA ALA A 324 0.26 9.91 -10.78
C ALA A 324 -0.24 8.49 -10.46
N ASN A 325 -0.53 8.18 -9.18
CA ASN A 325 -1.11 6.91 -8.77
C ASN A 325 -2.46 6.63 -9.47
N ALA A 326 -3.32 7.65 -9.60
CA ALA A 326 -4.62 7.52 -10.26
C ALA A 326 -4.48 7.28 -11.78
N LEU A 327 -3.56 7.97 -12.45
CA LEU A 327 -3.25 7.72 -13.86
C LEU A 327 -2.77 6.29 -14.08
N ALA A 328 -1.85 5.80 -13.25
CA ALA A 328 -1.38 4.42 -13.30
C ALA A 328 -2.52 3.41 -13.09
N ALA A 329 -3.43 3.70 -12.14
CA ALA A 329 -4.57 2.83 -11.86
C ALA A 329 -5.61 2.84 -13.00
N ILE A 330 -5.92 4.01 -13.57
CA ILE A 330 -6.79 4.13 -14.76
C ILE A 330 -6.18 3.37 -15.92
N GLY A 331 -4.88 3.57 -16.19
CA GLY A 331 -4.16 2.85 -17.25
C GLY A 331 -4.19 1.34 -17.07
N ALA A 332 -4.01 0.84 -15.83
CA ALA A 332 -4.10 -0.59 -15.54
C ALA A 332 -5.51 -1.15 -15.73
N ALA A 333 -6.54 -0.40 -15.33
CA ALA A 333 -7.93 -0.77 -15.56
C ALA A 333 -8.27 -0.79 -17.05
N MET A 334 -7.79 0.19 -17.83
CA MET A 334 -7.92 0.19 -19.29
C MET A 334 -7.22 -1.01 -19.93
N ALA A 335 -6.00 -1.33 -19.49
CA ALA A 335 -5.30 -2.53 -19.91
C ALA A 335 -6.04 -3.82 -19.55
N ALA A 336 -6.82 -3.82 -18.47
CA ALA A 336 -7.72 -4.90 -18.06
C ALA A 336 -9.09 -4.89 -18.79
N GLY A 337 -9.29 -3.98 -19.77
CA GLY A 337 -10.50 -3.92 -20.59
C GLY A 337 -11.64 -3.07 -20.00
N VAL A 338 -11.37 -2.22 -19.00
CA VAL A 338 -12.33 -1.19 -18.55
C VAL A 338 -12.29 -0.02 -19.52
N PRO A 339 -13.44 0.50 -20.00
CA PRO A 339 -13.45 1.73 -20.77
C PRO A 339 -12.82 2.90 -20.01
N GLY A 340 -12.01 3.71 -20.69
CA GLY A 340 -11.24 4.80 -20.06
C GLY A 340 -12.13 5.85 -19.37
N ASP A 341 -13.26 6.19 -19.97
CA ASP A 341 -14.26 7.12 -19.42
C ASP A 341 -14.94 6.55 -18.18
N GLU A 342 -15.19 5.24 -18.15
CA GLU A 342 -15.75 4.55 -16.99
C GLU A 342 -14.73 4.48 -15.84
N ALA A 343 -13.48 4.09 -16.12
CA ALA A 343 -12.41 4.10 -15.13
C ALA A 343 -12.19 5.49 -14.53
N ALA A 344 -12.18 6.53 -15.38
CA ALA A 344 -12.07 7.93 -14.97
C ALA A 344 -13.27 8.43 -14.14
N ARG A 345 -14.46 7.90 -14.39
CA ARG A 345 -15.66 8.24 -13.62
C ARG A 345 -15.64 7.61 -12.23
N VAL A 346 -15.30 6.32 -12.13
CA VAL A 346 -15.39 5.61 -10.86
C VAL A 346 -14.24 5.88 -9.92
N ILE A 347 -13.06 6.32 -10.41
CA ILE A 347 -11.91 6.65 -9.55
C ILE A 347 -12.21 7.80 -8.57
N GLU A 348 -13.12 8.71 -8.91
CA GLU A 348 -13.56 9.79 -8.03
C GLU A 348 -14.17 9.28 -6.71
N GLY A 349 -14.71 8.05 -6.71
CA GLY A 349 -15.22 7.38 -5.53
C GLY A 349 -14.16 6.71 -4.64
N PHE A 350 -12.89 6.76 -5.01
CA PHE A 350 -11.83 6.21 -4.17
C PHE A 350 -11.59 7.09 -2.94
N THR A 351 -11.78 6.53 -1.75
CA THR A 351 -11.74 7.26 -0.48
C THR A 351 -10.39 7.17 0.24
N GLY A 352 -9.41 6.49 -0.35
CA GLY A 352 -8.06 6.37 0.18
C GLY A 352 -7.76 5.07 0.93
N LEU A 353 -6.65 5.08 1.62
CA LEU A 353 -6.18 3.99 2.47
C LEU A 353 -5.98 4.52 3.89
N LYS A 354 -6.21 3.68 4.89
CA LYS A 354 -5.85 4.02 6.27
C LYS A 354 -4.35 4.27 6.37
N ARG A 355 -4.00 5.27 7.17
CA ARG A 355 -2.61 5.67 7.39
C ARG A 355 -1.87 6.12 6.12
N ARG A 356 -2.58 6.65 5.13
CA ARG A 356 -2.00 7.25 3.92
C ARG A 356 -2.65 8.62 3.71
N PHE A 357 -2.13 9.63 4.42
CA PHE A 357 -2.75 10.95 4.51
C PHE A 357 -4.22 10.87 4.95
N GLU A 358 -4.51 9.97 5.91
CA GLU A 358 -5.87 9.71 6.40
C GLU A 358 -6.34 10.87 7.27
N LYS A 359 -7.41 11.57 6.88
CA LYS A 359 -8.11 12.49 7.79
C LYS A 359 -8.86 11.66 8.83
N VAL A 360 -8.30 11.53 10.04
CA VAL A 360 -8.91 10.81 11.16
C VAL A 360 -10.18 11.52 11.64
N GLY A 361 -10.15 12.85 11.67
CA GLY A 361 -11.29 13.69 12.00
C GLY A 361 -10.89 15.14 12.31
N GLU A 362 -11.87 15.88 12.80
CA GLU A 362 -11.72 17.28 13.20
C GLU A 362 -12.48 17.54 14.49
N ALA A 363 -11.87 18.22 15.44
CA ALA A 363 -12.47 18.65 16.70
C ALA A 363 -11.80 19.92 17.19
N ALA A 364 -12.54 20.79 17.88
CA ALA A 364 -12.07 22.11 18.37
C ALA A 364 -11.39 22.97 17.28
N GLY A 365 -11.78 22.80 16.00
CA GLY A 365 -11.14 23.46 14.85
C GLY A 365 -9.75 22.92 14.50
N VAL A 366 -9.33 21.78 15.06
CA VAL A 366 -8.06 21.09 14.79
C VAL A 366 -8.33 19.84 13.98
N THR A 367 -7.61 19.68 12.87
CA THR A 367 -7.67 18.45 12.05
C THR A 367 -6.60 17.47 12.48
N VAL A 368 -6.96 16.20 12.68
CA VAL A 368 -6.02 15.10 12.97
C VAL A 368 -5.84 14.24 11.74
N ILE A 369 -4.58 13.99 11.36
CA ILE A 369 -4.16 13.25 10.18
C ILE A 369 -3.24 12.10 10.61
N ASP A 370 -3.45 10.89 10.07
CA ASP A 370 -2.56 9.72 10.26
C ASP A 370 -1.88 9.40 8.93
N ASP A 371 -0.55 9.35 8.93
CA ASP A 371 0.25 9.05 7.75
C ASP A 371 1.35 8.01 8.03
N PHE A 372 1.58 7.15 7.06
CA PHE A 372 2.61 6.10 7.13
C PHE A 372 4.01 6.61 6.75
N GLY A 373 4.19 7.92 6.58
CA GLY A 373 5.48 8.53 6.28
C GLY A 373 6.54 8.14 7.30
N HIS A 374 7.64 7.54 6.83
CA HIS A 374 8.69 7.01 7.71
C HIS A 374 10.09 7.15 7.14
N ASN A 375 10.24 7.56 5.90
CA ASN A 375 11.50 7.90 5.26
C ASN A 375 11.45 9.35 4.75
N PRO A 376 12.59 9.97 4.45
CA PRO A 376 12.67 11.38 4.06
C PRO A 376 11.72 11.76 2.92
N ASP A 377 11.63 10.96 1.85
CA ASP A 377 10.81 11.27 0.68
C ASP A 377 9.30 11.24 0.98
N LYS A 378 8.85 10.24 1.76
CA LYS A 378 7.43 10.12 2.14
C LYS A 378 7.01 11.23 3.10
N ILE A 379 7.87 11.56 4.06
CA ILE A 379 7.67 12.69 4.98
C ILE A 379 7.60 13.99 4.19
N ALA A 380 8.54 14.19 3.26
CA ALA A 380 8.58 15.35 2.39
C ALA A 380 7.28 15.52 1.60
N ALA A 381 6.80 14.47 0.94
CA ALA A 381 5.57 14.51 0.15
C ALA A 381 4.33 14.88 1.00
N THR A 382 4.26 14.40 2.24
CA THR A 382 3.20 14.74 3.18
C THR A 382 3.27 16.19 3.61
N LEU A 383 4.46 16.68 4.01
CA LEU A 383 4.66 18.07 4.43
C LEU A 383 4.41 19.06 3.28
N ASP A 384 4.95 18.78 2.07
CA ASP A 384 4.73 19.61 0.88
C ASP A 384 3.22 19.71 0.54
N THR A 385 2.48 18.60 0.68
CA THR A 385 1.02 18.58 0.46
C THR A 385 0.29 19.40 1.52
N LEU A 386 0.70 19.32 2.79
CA LEU A 386 0.07 20.08 3.88
C LEU A 386 0.40 21.57 3.79
N HIS A 387 1.66 21.94 3.52
CA HIS A 387 2.07 23.34 3.41
C HIS A 387 1.53 24.07 2.17
N ALA A 388 0.96 23.35 1.21
CA ALA A 388 0.22 24.00 0.11
C ALA A 388 -1.01 24.78 0.61
N PHE A 389 -1.41 24.60 1.88
CA PHE A 389 -2.56 25.26 2.50
C PHE A 389 -2.14 25.89 3.84
N PRO A 390 -2.78 27.01 4.24
CA PRO A 390 -2.46 27.68 5.50
C PRO A 390 -2.82 26.81 6.72
N GLY A 391 -2.10 27.04 7.81
CA GLY A 391 -2.29 26.37 9.10
C GLY A 391 -0.99 25.74 9.60
N ARG A 392 -0.75 25.87 10.90
CA ARG A 392 0.42 25.33 11.58
C ARG A 392 0.33 23.81 11.64
N LEU A 393 1.47 23.12 11.53
CA LEU A 393 1.58 21.68 11.70
C LEU A 393 2.11 21.35 13.10
N LEU A 394 1.45 20.43 13.77
CA LEU A 394 1.86 19.81 15.02
C LEU A 394 2.15 18.34 14.70
N ILE A 395 3.42 17.97 14.60
CA ILE A 395 3.83 16.68 14.02
C ILE A 395 4.34 15.77 15.13
N LEU A 396 3.75 14.59 15.27
CA LEU A 396 4.31 13.47 16.02
C LEU A 396 4.94 12.50 15.03
N PHE A 397 6.28 12.40 15.02
CA PHE A 397 6.98 11.44 14.18
C PHE A 397 7.59 10.32 15.04
N GLN A 398 7.05 9.10 14.90
CA GLN A 398 7.53 7.89 15.60
C GLN A 398 8.53 7.13 14.72
N PRO A 399 9.85 7.18 15.02
CA PRO A 399 10.82 6.34 14.30
C PRO A 399 10.55 4.85 14.54
N HIS A 400 10.67 4.05 13.48
CA HIS A 400 10.33 2.62 13.49
C HIS A 400 11.53 1.70 13.85
N GLY A 401 12.53 2.25 14.52
CA GLY A 401 13.69 1.51 15.03
C GLY A 401 15.01 2.32 14.97
N TYR A 402 15.96 1.93 15.77
CA TYR A 402 17.27 2.60 15.87
C TYR A 402 18.14 2.40 14.61
N GLY A 403 18.09 1.23 14.00
CA GLY A 403 18.86 0.93 12.78
C GLY A 403 18.47 1.82 11.60
N PRO A 404 17.19 1.83 11.19
CA PRO A 404 16.70 2.75 10.16
C PRO A 404 16.98 4.22 10.48
N LEU A 405 16.79 4.65 11.73
CA LEU A 405 17.04 6.01 12.15
C LEU A 405 18.52 6.41 11.96
N LYS A 406 19.45 5.50 12.31
CA LYS A 406 20.89 5.71 12.10
C LYS A 406 21.24 5.89 10.62
N VAL A 407 20.69 5.03 9.76
CA VAL A 407 20.95 5.06 8.31
C VAL A 407 20.43 6.34 7.67
N MET A 408 19.25 6.78 8.05
CA MET A 408 18.56 7.93 7.43
C MET A 408 18.86 9.27 8.11
N ARG A 409 19.62 9.33 9.21
CA ARG A 409 19.78 10.51 10.07
C ARG A 409 19.97 11.80 9.28
N ARG A 410 21.01 11.85 8.44
CA ARG A 410 21.36 13.06 7.69
C ARG A 410 20.25 13.50 6.75
N GLU A 411 19.76 12.61 5.90
CA GLU A 411 18.75 12.91 4.90
C GLU A 411 17.41 13.27 5.55
N LEU A 412 17.08 12.62 6.68
CA LEU A 412 15.89 12.93 7.46
C LEU A 412 15.95 14.35 8.04
N VAL A 413 17.09 14.72 8.64
CA VAL A 413 17.29 16.06 9.21
C VAL A 413 17.27 17.12 8.11
N GLU A 414 18.01 16.94 7.02
CA GLU A 414 18.04 17.86 5.87
C GLU A 414 16.63 18.07 5.28
N SER A 415 15.87 16.96 5.09
CA SER A 415 14.51 16.99 4.55
C SER A 415 13.53 17.73 5.47
N LEU A 416 13.55 17.43 6.77
CA LEU A 416 12.72 18.10 7.77
C LEU A 416 13.10 19.58 7.93
N ALA A 417 14.37 19.89 8.03
CA ALA A 417 14.85 21.27 8.17
C ALA A 417 14.45 22.15 6.99
N ALA A 418 14.45 21.60 5.78
CA ALA A 418 14.03 22.31 4.57
C ALA A 418 12.52 22.59 4.49
N ARG A 419 11.69 21.78 5.18
CA ARG A 419 10.22 21.80 5.01
C ARG A 419 9.44 22.30 6.21
N LEU A 420 9.94 22.12 7.42
CA LEU A 420 9.26 22.66 8.60
C LEU A 420 9.18 24.19 8.53
N ALA A 421 7.98 24.72 8.67
CA ALA A 421 7.78 26.16 8.80
C ALA A 421 8.24 26.66 10.19
N PRO A 422 8.53 27.95 10.35
CA PRO A 422 9.03 28.49 11.63
C PRO A 422 8.07 28.31 12.82
N ASP A 423 6.78 28.19 12.58
CA ASP A 423 5.72 28.02 13.58
C ASP A 423 5.27 26.55 13.76
N ASP A 424 5.77 25.63 12.94
CA ASP A 424 5.52 24.20 13.10
C ASP A 424 6.22 23.65 14.35
N LEU A 425 5.62 22.63 14.95
CA LEU A 425 6.20 21.90 16.07
C LEU A 425 6.35 20.42 15.68
N LEU A 426 7.57 19.90 15.78
CA LEU A 426 7.87 18.49 15.61
C LEU A 426 8.20 17.85 16.94
N VAL A 427 7.51 16.77 17.30
CA VAL A 427 7.79 15.97 18.51
C VAL A 427 8.20 14.55 18.08
N LEU A 428 9.36 14.10 18.58
CA LEU A 428 9.88 12.75 18.34
C LEU A 428 9.85 11.96 19.65
N PRO A 429 9.00 10.92 19.77
CA PRO A 429 9.13 9.89 20.80
C PRO A 429 10.36 8.99 20.57
N ASP A 430 10.71 8.20 21.55
CA ASP A 430 11.77 7.19 21.38
C ASP A 430 11.42 6.21 20.26
N PRO A 431 12.40 5.70 19.49
CA PRO A 431 12.16 4.72 18.46
C PRO A 431 11.47 3.48 19.00
N VAL A 432 10.48 2.94 18.28
CA VAL A 432 9.84 1.68 18.65
C VAL A 432 10.86 0.55 18.56
N TYR A 433 10.97 -0.22 19.64
CA TYR A 433 11.92 -1.34 19.75
C TYR A 433 11.18 -2.63 20.08
N PHE A 434 11.10 -3.53 19.11
CA PHE A 434 10.45 -4.84 19.27
C PHE A 434 11.41 -5.97 19.67
N GLY A 435 12.62 -5.63 20.11
CA GLY A 435 13.67 -6.58 20.44
C GLY A 435 14.69 -6.74 19.31
N GLY A 436 15.80 -7.41 19.60
CA GLY A 436 16.91 -7.67 18.67
C GLY A 436 18.26 -7.19 19.21
N THR A 437 19.30 -7.31 18.38
CA THR A 437 20.71 -6.99 18.74
C THR A 437 21.19 -5.64 18.19
N VAL A 438 20.27 -4.80 17.70
CA VAL A 438 20.63 -3.51 17.08
C VAL A 438 21.18 -2.54 18.14
N ALA A 439 22.37 -1.99 17.89
CA ALA A 439 22.96 -0.96 18.74
C ALA A 439 22.13 0.34 18.68
N ARG A 440 21.86 0.93 19.86
CA ARG A 440 21.08 2.18 20.01
C ARG A 440 22.00 3.40 19.91
N GLU A 441 22.73 3.54 18.79
CA GLU A 441 23.74 4.57 18.62
C GLU A 441 23.15 5.94 18.25
N VAL A 442 22.01 5.97 17.55
CA VAL A 442 21.31 7.20 17.17
C VAL A 442 19.90 7.15 17.77
N THR A 443 19.54 8.19 18.48
CA THR A 443 18.27 8.34 19.21
C THR A 443 17.41 9.44 18.60
N SER A 444 16.15 9.53 19.01
CA SER A 444 15.27 10.66 18.66
C SER A 444 15.82 12.01 19.18
N ALA A 445 16.52 12.00 20.32
CA ALA A 445 17.15 13.20 20.86
C ALA A 445 18.26 13.76 19.92
N ASP A 446 19.08 12.88 19.33
CA ASP A 446 20.10 13.30 18.36
C ASP A 446 19.49 13.99 17.13
N ILE A 447 18.36 13.50 16.63
CA ILE A 447 17.64 14.12 15.49
C ILE A 447 17.10 15.50 15.90
N VAL A 448 16.56 15.61 17.10
CA VAL A 448 16.04 16.88 17.64
C VAL A 448 17.16 17.91 17.79
N ASP A 449 18.33 17.52 18.31
CA ASP A 449 19.47 18.42 18.48
C ASP A 449 20.00 18.88 17.12
N ASP A 450 20.07 17.99 16.12
CA ASP A 450 20.44 18.35 14.75
C ASP A 450 19.43 19.37 14.15
N LEU A 451 18.12 19.18 14.33
CA LEU A 451 17.09 20.08 13.81
C LEU A 451 17.09 21.45 14.49
N ARG A 452 17.37 21.50 15.78
CA ARG A 452 17.54 22.77 16.52
C ARG A 452 18.70 23.60 15.98
N ALA A 453 19.74 22.97 15.46
CA ALA A 453 20.84 23.67 14.80
C ALA A 453 20.40 24.37 13.49
N TYR A 454 19.24 24.02 12.93
CA TYR A 454 18.57 24.68 11.79
C TYR A 454 17.42 25.63 12.23
N ASP A 455 17.37 26.03 13.51
CA ASP A 455 16.32 26.89 14.08
C ASP A 455 14.88 26.33 13.89
N ARG A 456 14.71 25.00 14.02
CA ARG A 456 13.39 24.33 13.98
C ARG A 456 12.92 24.02 15.39
N ASP A 457 11.61 24.25 15.67
CA ASP A 457 11.01 23.82 16.94
C ASP A 457 10.79 22.31 16.91
N ALA A 458 11.81 21.59 17.40
CA ALA A 458 11.81 20.15 17.53
C ALA A 458 12.02 19.78 19.00
N ARG A 459 11.24 18.79 19.49
CA ARG A 459 11.27 18.35 20.89
C ARG A 459 11.32 16.82 20.98
N HIS A 460 12.19 16.33 21.85
CA HIS A 460 12.21 14.91 22.22
C HIS A 460 11.36 14.70 23.46
N VAL A 461 10.40 13.80 23.39
CA VAL A 461 9.55 13.34 24.49
C VAL A 461 9.50 11.82 24.42
N ALA A 462 10.25 11.15 25.30
CA ALA A 462 10.50 9.71 25.22
C ALA A 462 9.23 8.86 25.11
N ASP A 463 8.22 9.15 25.94
CA ASP A 463 6.92 8.50 25.90
C ASP A 463 6.01 9.14 24.84
N ARG A 464 5.45 8.31 23.97
CA ARG A 464 4.60 8.80 22.88
C ARG A 464 3.22 9.27 23.33
N ALA A 465 2.70 8.76 24.46
CA ALA A 465 1.43 9.23 24.98
C ALA A 465 1.59 10.64 25.59
N GLU A 466 2.72 10.89 26.25
CA GLU A 466 3.09 12.23 26.71
C GLU A 466 3.33 13.19 25.55
N ALA A 467 4.00 12.72 24.48
CA ALA A 467 4.20 13.50 23.25
C ALA A 467 2.86 13.87 22.60
N ALA A 468 1.93 12.94 22.51
CA ALA A 468 0.58 13.18 21.99
C ALA A 468 -0.21 14.18 22.86
N ALA A 469 -0.16 14.00 24.20
CA ALA A 469 -0.81 14.91 25.13
C ALA A 469 -0.26 16.34 25.04
N MET A 470 1.06 16.51 24.86
CA MET A 470 1.71 17.80 24.62
C MET A 470 1.15 18.47 23.35
N LEU A 471 1.11 17.76 22.20
CA LEU A 471 0.60 18.32 20.96
C LEU A 471 -0.88 18.71 21.08
N VAL A 472 -1.69 17.84 21.71
CA VAL A 472 -3.11 18.17 21.98
C VAL A 472 -3.22 19.40 22.87
N ALA A 473 -2.37 19.57 23.90
CA ALA A 473 -2.40 20.73 24.79
C ALA A 473 -2.06 22.04 24.07
N GLU A 474 -1.10 22.02 23.15
CA GLU A 474 -0.66 23.19 22.39
C GLU A 474 -1.53 23.53 21.19
N ALA A 475 -2.39 22.60 20.75
CA ALA A 475 -3.23 22.75 19.57
C ALA A 475 -4.27 23.87 19.72
N ARG A 476 -4.46 24.66 18.67
CA ARG A 476 -5.40 25.77 18.52
C ARG A 476 -6.25 25.58 17.27
N ALA A 477 -7.40 26.24 17.20
CA ALA A 477 -8.24 26.23 16.00
C ALA A 477 -7.43 26.67 14.77
N GLY A 478 -7.53 25.92 13.68
CA GLY A 478 -6.76 26.09 12.44
C GLY A 478 -5.49 25.24 12.36
N ASP A 479 -5.04 24.62 13.47
CA ASP A 479 -3.90 23.70 13.45
C ASP A 479 -4.25 22.34 12.85
N ARG A 480 -3.22 21.64 12.40
CA ARG A 480 -3.31 20.25 11.93
C ARG A 480 -2.32 19.39 12.70
N ILE A 481 -2.82 18.40 13.42
CA ILE A 481 -2.00 17.39 14.08
C ILE A 481 -1.73 16.27 13.08
N VAL A 482 -0.45 15.93 12.89
CA VAL A 482 -0.01 14.87 11.95
C VAL A 482 0.70 13.79 12.72
N VAL A 483 0.16 12.58 12.77
CA VAL A 483 0.78 11.41 13.38
C VAL A 483 1.47 10.62 12.27
N MET A 484 2.80 10.47 12.35
CA MET A 484 3.61 9.82 11.31
C MET A 484 4.42 8.66 11.86
N GLY A 485 4.58 7.61 11.07
CA GLY A 485 5.42 6.46 11.42
C GLY A 485 4.99 5.16 10.75
N ALA A 486 5.88 4.17 10.72
CA ALA A 486 5.64 2.85 10.12
C ALA A 486 5.67 1.73 11.15
N ARG A 487 5.22 0.54 10.74
CA ARG A 487 5.34 -0.73 11.46
C ARG A 487 4.68 -0.81 12.84
N ASP A 488 3.90 0.18 13.23
CA ASP A 488 3.17 0.17 14.49
C ASP A 488 1.70 0.56 14.27
N ASP A 489 0.82 -0.44 14.24
CA ASP A 489 -0.62 -0.25 14.02
C ASP A 489 -1.31 0.49 15.17
N THR A 490 -0.64 0.61 16.34
CA THR A 490 -1.19 1.36 17.48
C THR A 490 -1.09 2.87 17.31
N LEU A 491 -0.34 3.37 16.30
CA LEU A 491 -0.34 4.81 15.97
C LEU A 491 -1.71 5.30 15.49
N SER A 492 -2.47 4.46 14.78
CA SER A 492 -3.85 4.81 14.40
C SER A 492 -4.79 4.91 15.61
N LEU A 493 -4.54 4.14 16.67
CA LEU A 493 -5.28 4.28 17.94
C LEU A 493 -4.89 5.59 18.60
N LEU A 494 -3.60 5.90 18.68
CA LEU A 494 -3.11 7.16 19.24
C LEU A 494 -3.72 8.38 18.52
N ALA A 495 -3.78 8.37 17.21
CA ALA A 495 -4.39 9.46 16.42
C ALA A 495 -5.88 9.66 16.77
N ARG A 496 -6.63 8.56 16.99
CA ARG A 496 -8.02 8.60 17.45
C ARG A 496 -8.14 9.12 18.88
N ASP A 497 -7.27 8.67 19.79
CA ASP A 497 -7.26 9.13 21.19
C ASP A 497 -6.95 10.63 21.26
N MET A 498 -6.07 11.15 20.40
CA MET A 498 -5.82 12.59 20.26
C MET A 498 -7.07 13.33 19.80
N LEU A 499 -7.81 12.80 18.82
CA LEU A 499 -9.06 13.38 18.35
C LEU A 499 -10.13 13.41 19.46
N GLU A 500 -10.29 12.31 20.21
CA GLU A 500 -11.22 12.26 21.35
C GLU A 500 -10.82 13.25 22.44
N SER A 501 -9.52 13.39 22.71
CA SER A 501 -9.00 14.36 23.68
C SER A 501 -9.29 15.81 23.26
N LEU A 502 -9.25 16.11 21.94
CA LEU A 502 -9.66 17.42 21.41
C LEU A 502 -11.16 17.66 21.57
N ARG A 503 -12.00 16.62 21.37
CA ARG A 503 -13.46 16.70 21.59
C ARG A 503 -13.80 16.99 23.03
N ALA A 504 -13.05 16.43 23.98
CA ALA A 504 -13.27 16.67 25.41
C ALA A 504 -12.89 18.10 25.86
N LYS A 505 -12.19 18.90 25.03
CA LYS A 505 -11.87 20.30 25.29
C LYS A 505 -12.98 21.29 24.88
N THR A 506 -13.92 20.80 24.06
CA THR A 506 -15.10 21.56 23.57
C THR A 506 -16.32 21.32 24.45
#